data_57352f052824630bbd644a6324d78335
#
_entry.id   57352f052824630bbd644a6324d78335
#
_cell.length_a   1.000
_cell.length_b   1.000
_cell.length_c   1.000
_cell.angle_alpha   90.00
_cell.angle_beta   90.00
_cell.angle_gamma   90.00
#
_symmetry.space_group_name_H-M   'P 1'
#
loop_
_entity.id
_entity.type
_entity.pdbx_description
1 polymer ?
#
loop_
_entity_poly.entity_id
_entity_poly.type
_entity_poly.pdbx_seq_one_letter_code
_entity_poly.pdbx_strand_id
1 'polypeptide(L)'
;MDIGFGAPVAGAWASPRNLTEFARRAERLGYRSLWTLQRLLVPADTAMAPVYRSVLDPMVSLGYAAAVTSAIRLGVAVVNHPFMSPLLLAKQAATVDVLSGGRLDLGVGNGWLPAEFTGSGASMDRRGPRTEEYVAALRALWTSDAGFRGKFSEIPPGRQDPPPVQRPGPPILLGGMSRPAMERAGRIADGWVTASSADLSKIAEAAKVVQETAAAAGRGPVRIVCRGVVRAGKPVVSGGQRLLLSGSYEQIREDTAWLDSCGVTEVFYDLNWDPLVGDPAAEEGSAVLRASEMIEALAPGGKR
;
A
#
# COMPACT_ATOMS: atom_id res chain seq x y z
N MET A 1 0.52 11.35 13.96
CA MET A 1 0.33 10.50 12.77
C MET A 1 1.59 10.49 11.92
N ASP A 2 1.98 9.33 11.38
CA ASP A 2 3.09 9.21 10.44
C ASP A 2 2.70 9.69 9.04
N ILE A 3 3.68 10.21 8.28
CA ILE A 3 3.47 10.63 6.90
C ILE A 3 4.41 9.82 6.00
N GLY A 4 3.82 9.11 5.04
CA GLY A 4 4.51 8.34 4.01
C GLY A 4 4.44 9.01 2.64
N PHE A 5 5.08 8.40 1.65
CA PHE A 5 5.11 8.88 0.27
C PHE A 5 4.91 7.73 -0.72
N GLY A 6 4.16 7.95 -1.79
CA GLY A 6 4.02 7.01 -2.89
C GLY A 6 5.29 6.97 -3.74
N ALA A 7 5.93 5.83 -3.81
CA ALA A 7 7.12 5.64 -4.63
C ALA A 7 6.81 5.86 -6.13
N PRO A 8 7.77 6.36 -6.94
CA PRO A 8 7.59 6.57 -8.38
C PRO A 8 7.60 5.24 -9.13
N VAL A 9 6.47 4.54 -9.07
CA VAL A 9 6.30 3.20 -9.66
C VAL A 9 5.29 3.14 -10.79
N ALA A 10 4.61 4.25 -11.10
CA ALA A 10 3.61 4.28 -12.16
C ALA A 10 3.72 5.54 -13.02
N GLY A 11 3.43 5.40 -14.32
CA GLY A 11 3.36 6.52 -15.26
C GLY A 11 4.72 7.09 -15.68
N ALA A 12 4.73 8.36 -16.09
CA ALA A 12 5.87 9.01 -16.73
C ALA A 12 7.12 9.14 -15.84
N TRP A 13 6.94 9.28 -14.53
CA TRP A 13 8.06 9.41 -13.58
C TRP A 13 8.63 8.08 -13.06
N ALA A 14 8.04 6.94 -13.47
CA ALA A 14 8.50 5.62 -13.06
C ALA A 14 9.77 5.21 -13.81
N SER A 15 10.93 5.46 -13.19
CA SER A 15 12.23 5.07 -13.75
C SER A 15 13.20 4.70 -12.62
N PRO A 16 14.30 3.95 -12.90
CA PRO A 16 15.30 3.62 -11.88
C PRO A 16 15.93 4.85 -11.25
N ARG A 17 16.19 5.89 -12.06
CA ARG A 17 16.73 7.16 -11.59
C ARG A 17 15.79 7.83 -10.59
N ASN A 18 14.53 8.00 -10.99
CA ASN A 18 13.54 8.67 -10.16
C ASN A 18 13.22 7.87 -8.90
N LEU A 19 13.12 6.54 -9.00
CA LEU A 19 12.92 5.69 -7.82
C LEU A 19 14.07 5.87 -6.80
N THR A 20 15.31 5.91 -7.26
CA THR A 20 16.47 6.18 -6.41
C THR A 20 16.41 7.56 -5.78
N GLU A 21 16.18 8.59 -6.60
CA GLU A 21 16.20 9.99 -6.17
C GLU A 21 15.09 10.27 -5.15
N PHE A 22 13.85 9.92 -5.47
CA PHE A 22 12.71 10.17 -4.60
C PHE A 22 12.72 9.32 -3.33
N ALA A 23 13.20 8.07 -3.40
CA ALA A 23 13.35 7.24 -2.21
C ALA A 23 14.34 7.87 -1.20
N ARG A 24 15.52 8.27 -1.65
CA ARG A 24 16.51 8.96 -0.82
C ARG A 24 16.04 10.33 -0.35
N ARG A 25 15.31 11.06 -1.19
CA ARG A 25 14.79 12.39 -0.85
C ARG A 25 13.69 12.27 0.21
N ALA A 26 12.76 11.33 0.06
CA ALA A 26 11.73 11.07 1.07
C ALA A 26 12.36 10.72 2.43
N GLU A 27 13.38 9.86 2.44
CA GLU A 27 14.11 9.51 3.66
C GLU A 27 14.75 10.74 4.31
N ARG A 28 15.47 11.59 3.53
CA ARG A 28 16.08 12.82 4.06
C ARG A 28 15.09 13.86 4.55
N LEU A 29 13.90 13.93 3.94
CA LEU A 29 12.83 14.85 4.33
C LEU A 29 12.02 14.34 5.53
N GLY A 30 12.32 13.14 6.03
CA GLY A 30 11.68 12.59 7.22
C GLY A 30 10.35 11.89 6.96
N TYR A 31 10.03 11.54 5.72
CA TYR A 31 8.90 10.65 5.45
C TYR A 31 9.12 9.30 6.12
N ARG A 32 8.06 8.78 6.73
CA ARG A 32 8.12 7.54 7.48
C ARG A 32 8.27 6.32 6.59
N SER A 33 7.65 6.33 5.41
CA SER A 33 7.50 5.15 4.56
C SER A 33 7.41 5.51 3.08
N LEU A 34 7.79 4.55 2.22
CA LEU A 34 7.58 4.55 0.78
C LEU A 34 6.59 3.44 0.42
N TRP A 35 5.58 3.78 -0.37
CA TRP A 35 4.52 2.85 -0.74
C TRP A 35 4.47 2.59 -2.25
N THR A 36 4.40 1.32 -2.62
CA THR A 36 4.19 0.86 -4.00
C THR A 36 2.77 0.39 -4.22
N LEU A 37 2.40 0.12 -5.47
CA LEU A 37 1.10 -0.43 -5.86
C LEU A 37 1.28 -1.55 -6.88
N GLN A 38 0.26 -2.41 -7.01
CA GLN A 38 0.27 -3.50 -7.99
C GLN A 38 -0.77 -3.29 -9.08
N ARG A 39 -0.37 -3.56 -10.32
CA ARG A 39 -1.23 -3.81 -11.47
C ARG A 39 -0.52 -4.82 -12.36
N LEU A 40 -1.17 -5.95 -12.69
CA LEU A 40 -0.57 -6.98 -13.54
C LEU A 40 -0.95 -6.79 -15.00
N LEU A 41 -2.20 -6.35 -15.25
CA LEU A 41 -2.76 -6.27 -16.59
C LEU A 41 -3.76 -5.12 -16.68
N VAL A 42 -3.72 -4.40 -17.81
CA VAL A 42 -4.81 -3.50 -18.23
C VAL A 42 -5.45 -4.11 -19.48
N PRO A 43 -6.75 -4.48 -19.43
CA PRO A 43 -7.44 -5.01 -20.59
C PRO A 43 -7.46 -3.98 -21.74
N ALA A 44 -7.31 -4.44 -22.97
CA ALA A 44 -7.26 -3.56 -24.15
C ALA A 44 -8.57 -2.82 -24.41
N ASP A 45 -9.70 -3.40 -24.01
CA ASP A 45 -11.06 -2.94 -24.23
C ASP A 45 -11.66 -2.18 -23.03
N THR A 46 -10.90 -1.98 -21.97
CA THR A 46 -11.41 -1.39 -20.72
C THR A 46 -10.74 -0.04 -20.46
N ALA A 47 -11.56 1.02 -20.38
CA ALA A 47 -11.07 2.33 -19.94
C ALA A 47 -10.69 2.27 -18.46
N MET A 48 -9.43 2.52 -18.17
CA MET A 48 -8.90 2.55 -16.79
C MET A 48 -8.18 3.87 -16.52
N ALA A 49 -8.03 4.20 -15.24
CA ALA A 49 -7.25 5.37 -14.84
C ALA A 49 -5.83 5.28 -15.42
N PRO A 50 -5.27 6.39 -15.95
CA PRO A 50 -3.97 6.42 -16.62
C PRO A 50 -2.85 5.77 -15.82
N VAL A 51 -2.83 5.96 -14.50
CA VAL A 51 -1.86 5.36 -13.57
C VAL A 51 -1.68 3.85 -13.75
N TYR A 52 -2.74 3.13 -14.13
CA TYR A 52 -2.69 1.67 -14.29
C TYR A 52 -2.03 1.20 -15.59
N ARG A 53 -1.84 2.08 -16.57
CA ARG A 53 -1.28 1.71 -17.88
C ARG A 53 0.21 1.35 -17.84
N SER A 54 0.94 1.84 -16.85
CA SER A 54 2.37 1.56 -16.68
C SER A 54 2.69 1.53 -15.19
N VAL A 55 2.81 0.33 -14.63
CA VAL A 55 3.09 0.11 -13.19
C VAL A 55 4.21 -0.91 -13.07
N LEU A 56 5.27 -0.57 -12.35
CA LEU A 56 6.35 -1.49 -12.00
C LEU A 56 5.87 -2.52 -10.98
N ASP A 57 6.42 -3.74 -11.01
CA ASP A 57 6.12 -4.74 -9.98
C ASP A 57 6.48 -4.22 -8.59
N PRO A 58 5.56 -4.30 -7.61
CA PRO A 58 5.77 -3.71 -6.30
C PRO A 58 6.89 -4.36 -5.50
N MET A 59 6.99 -5.70 -5.51
CA MET A 59 7.99 -6.39 -4.68
C MET A 59 9.40 -6.22 -5.25
N VAL A 60 9.54 -6.21 -6.58
CA VAL A 60 10.82 -5.90 -7.26
C VAL A 60 11.23 -4.46 -6.98
N SER A 61 10.29 -3.50 -7.06
CA SER A 61 10.54 -2.09 -6.75
C SER A 61 10.94 -1.86 -5.29
N LEU A 62 10.33 -2.61 -4.34
CA LEU A 62 10.71 -2.53 -2.93
C LEU A 62 12.10 -3.11 -2.67
N GLY A 63 12.48 -4.20 -3.36
CA GLY A 63 13.84 -4.73 -3.32
C GLY A 63 14.87 -3.70 -3.80
N TYR A 64 14.55 -2.98 -4.88
CA TYR A 64 15.39 -1.89 -5.39
C TYR A 64 15.46 -0.72 -4.38
N ALA A 65 14.32 -0.29 -3.83
CA ALA A 65 14.26 0.78 -2.83
C ALA A 65 15.03 0.41 -1.55
N ALA A 66 15.00 -0.86 -1.13
CA ALA A 66 15.78 -1.36 0.00
C ALA A 66 17.29 -1.13 -0.16
N ALA A 67 17.81 -1.30 -1.39
CA ALA A 67 19.23 -1.14 -1.70
C ALA A 67 19.70 0.32 -1.71
N VAL A 68 18.80 1.28 -1.89
CA VAL A 68 19.13 2.72 -2.02
C VAL A 68 18.74 3.57 -0.82
N THR A 69 18.12 2.97 0.21
CA THR A 69 17.66 3.61 1.44
C THR A 69 18.13 2.84 2.68
N SER A 70 18.13 3.46 3.86
CA SER A 70 18.64 2.87 5.09
C SER A 70 17.66 2.86 6.28
N ALA A 71 16.70 3.78 6.32
CA ALA A 71 15.84 3.99 7.49
C ALA A 71 14.33 4.02 7.15
N ILE A 72 13.95 4.55 5.98
CA ILE A 72 12.55 4.67 5.57
C ILE A 72 11.90 3.29 5.44
N ARG A 73 10.68 3.13 5.96
CA ARG A 73 9.94 1.86 5.82
C ARG A 73 9.48 1.68 4.37
N LEU A 74 9.29 0.44 3.98
CA LEU A 74 8.96 0.03 2.61
C LEU A 74 7.62 -0.70 2.61
N GLY A 75 6.60 -0.10 2.02
CA GLY A 75 5.25 -0.63 2.03
C GLY A 75 4.71 -0.97 0.64
N VAL A 76 3.81 -1.93 0.56
CA VAL A 76 2.98 -2.16 -0.62
C VAL A 76 1.50 -2.00 -0.29
N ALA A 77 0.78 -1.23 -1.08
CA ALA A 77 -0.66 -1.03 -0.93
C ALA A 77 -1.38 -1.31 -2.27
N VAL A 78 -1.65 -2.55 -2.62
CA VAL A 78 -1.43 -3.83 -1.96
C VAL A 78 -0.92 -4.88 -2.96
N VAL A 79 -0.34 -6.00 -2.51
CA VAL A 79 -0.20 -7.20 -3.34
C VAL A 79 -1.52 -7.96 -3.29
N ASN A 80 -2.05 -8.33 -4.45
CA ASN A 80 -3.29 -9.09 -4.53
C ASN A 80 -3.00 -10.59 -4.40
N HIS A 81 -3.32 -11.15 -3.24
CA HIS A 81 -3.02 -12.53 -2.88
C HIS A 81 -3.58 -13.60 -3.84
N PRO A 82 -4.71 -13.41 -4.56
CA PRO A 82 -5.20 -14.44 -5.47
C PRO A 82 -4.24 -14.76 -6.63
N PHE A 83 -3.32 -13.84 -6.95
CA PHE A 83 -2.45 -13.96 -8.12
C PHE A 83 -1.11 -14.63 -7.85
N MET A 84 -0.86 -15.04 -6.61
CA MET A 84 0.36 -15.78 -6.25
C MET A 84 0.14 -16.72 -5.07
N SER A 85 0.94 -17.79 -4.98
CA SER A 85 0.86 -18.70 -3.84
C SER A 85 1.38 -18.03 -2.56
N PRO A 86 0.86 -18.43 -1.38
CA PRO A 86 1.39 -17.94 -0.10
C PRO A 86 2.87 -18.30 0.09
N LEU A 87 3.32 -19.44 -0.44
CA LEU A 87 4.72 -19.84 -0.39
C LEU A 87 5.63 -18.85 -1.12
N LEU A 88 5.23 -18.40 -2.31
CA LEU A 88 6.01 -17.43 -3.09
C LEU A 88 6.03 -16.05 -2.41
N LEU A 89 4.86 -15.54 -1.99
CA LEU A 89 4.80 -14.23 -1.34
C LEU A 89 5.55 -14.22 0.00
N ALA A 90 5.45 -15.29 0.79
CA ALA A 90 6.21 -15.40 2.04
C ALA A 90 7.72 -15.31 1.79
N LYS A 91 8.21 -15.97 0.73
CA LYS A 91 9.62 -15.92 0.34
C LYS A 91 10.05 -14.54 -0.13
N GLN A 92 9.25 -13.89 -0.98
CA GLN A 92 9.53 -12.53 -1.45
C GLN A 92 9.53 -11.53 -0.30
N ALA A 93 8.53 -11.60 0.59
CA ALA A 93 8.42 -10.72 1.74
C ALA A 93 9.60 -10.90 2.71
N ALA A 94 9.98 -12.13 3.04
CA ALA A 94 11.16 -12.41 3.86
C ALA A 94 12.43 -11.87 3.21
N THR A 95 12.57 -12.01 1.88
CA THR A 95 13.73 -11.49 1.15
C THR A 95 13.81 -9.96 1.21
N VAL A 96 12.72 -9.25 0.92
CA VAL A 96 12.70 -7.78 1.02
C VAL A 96 12.93 -7.32 2.47
N ASP A 97 12.38 -8.05 3.44
CA ASP A 97 12.58 -7.74 4.86
C ASP A 97 14.05 -7.87 5.27
N VAL A 98 14.73 -8.93 4.83
CA VAL A 98 16.16 -9.12 5.06
C VAL A 98 16.99 -8.03 4.36
N LEU A 99 16.74 -7.79 3.06
CA LEU A 99 17.48 -6.78 2.28
C LEU A 99 17.29 -5.36 2.84
N SER A 100 16.15 -5.10 3.43
CA SER A 100 15.85 -3.80 4.05
C SER A 100 16.27 -3.69 5.52
N GLY A 101 16.71 -4.77 6.15
CA GLY A 101 17.01 -4.77 7.59
C GLY A 101 15.76 -4.63 8.47
N GLY A 102 14.64 -5.25 8.07
CA GLY A 102 13.40 -5.27 8.86
C GLY A 102 12.48 -4.06 8.65
N ARG A 103 12.47 -3.49 7.44
CA ARG A 103 11.67 -2.28 7.13
C ARG A 103 10.41 -2.55 6.31
N LEU A 104 10.09 -3.79 5.97
CA LEU A 104 8.92 -4.12 5.14
C LEU A 104 7.60 -3.98 5.92
N ASP A 105 6.60 -3.38 5.27
CA ASP A 105 5.17 -3.41 5.60
C ASP A 105 4.41 -4.09 4.45
N LEU A 106 3.82 -5.26 4.69
CA LEU A 106 3.20 -6.07 3.66
C LEU A 106 1.69 -5.83 3.59
N GLY A 107 1.25 -5.02 2.63
CA GLY A 107 -0.17 -4.86 2.34
C GLY A 107 -0.68 -5.96 1.40
N VAL A 108 -1.77 -6.61 1.79
CA VAL A 108 -2.40 -7.72 1.07
C VAL A 108 -3.84 -7.37 0.71
N GLY A 109 -4.19 -7.57 -0.55
CA GLY A 109 -5.50 -7.28 -1.12
C GLY A 109 -6.15 -8.48 -1.79
N ASN A 110 -7.45 -8.37 -2.08
CA ASN A 110 -8.26 -9.44 -2.67
C ASN A 110 -8.34 -9.39 -4.19
N GLY A 111 -7.76 -8.38 -4.84
CA GLY A 111 -7.99 -8.15 -6.25
C GLY A 111 -9.44 -7.75 -6.57
N TRP A 112 -9.64 -7.14 -7.71
CA TRP A 112 -10.99 -6.71 -8.16
C TRP A 112 -11.19 -6.79 -9.67
N LEU A 113 -10.12 -6.79 -10.48
CA LEU A 113 -10.19 -6.77 -11.93
C LEU A 113 -10.32 -8.18 -12.50
N PRO A 114 -11.46 -8.57 -13.12
CA PRO A 114 -11.68 -9.94 -13.61
C PRO A 114 -10.59 -10.45 -14.54
N ALA A 115 -10.05 -9.59 -15.41
CA ALA A 115 -9.00 -9.97 -16.35
C ALA A 115 -7.71 -10.44 -15.66
N GLU A 116 -7.35 -9.84 -14.53
CA GLU A 116 -6.20 -10.30 -13.74
C GLU A 116 -6.45 -11.68 -13.12
N PHE A 117 -7.67 -11.96 -12.67
CA PHE A 117 -8.06 -13.30 -12.18
C PHE A 117 -7.94 -14.34 -13.30
N THR A 118 -8.50 -14.04 -14.46
CA THR A 118 -8.42 -14.94 -15.64
C THR A 118 -6.97 -15.17 -16.05
N GLY A 119 -6.19 -14.09 -16.19
CA GLY A 119 -4.78 -14.17 -16.59
C GLY A 119 -3.88 -14.89 -15.58
N SER A 120 -4.25 -14.89 -14.31
CA SER A 120 -3.52 -15.59 -13.24
C SER A 120 -4.06 -16.98 -12.92
N GLY A 121 -5.10 -17.46 -13.62
CA GLY A 121 -5.77 -18.73 -13.31
C GLY A 121 -6.44 -18.75 -11.93
N ALA A 122 -6.76 -17.58 -11.37
CA ALA A 122 -7.29 -17.43 -10.03
C ALA A 122 -8.82 -17.36 -10.02
N SER A 123 -9.43 -17.75 -8.89
CA SER A 123 -10.88 -17.66 -8.70
C SER A 123 -11.27 -16.41 -7.91
N MET A 124 -12.36 -15.75 -8.34
CA MET A 124 -12.99 -14.68 -7.57
C MET A 124 -13.85 -15.17 -6.41
N ASP A 125 -14.10 -16.48 -6.33
CA ASP A 125 -14.97 -17.05 -5.32
C ASP A 125 -14.32 -17.06 -3.93
N ARG A 126 -15.16 -16.81 -2.92
CA ARG A 126 -14.76 -16.91 -1.51
C ARG A 126 -13.48 -16.15 -1.16
N ARG A 127 -13.26 -14.98 -1.79
CA ARG A 127 -12.05 -14.16 -1.57
C ARG A 127 -11.80 -13.85 -0.08
N GLY A 128 -12.84 -13.59 0.70
CA GLY A 128 -12.72 -13.34 2.13
C GLY A 128 -12.10 -14.50 2.92
N PRO A 129 -12.72 -15.69 2.93
CA PRO A 129 -12.15 -16.88 3.58
C PRO A 129 -10.75 -17.25 3.04
N ARG A 130 -10.52 -17.08 1.73
CA ARG A 130 -9.18 -17.28 1.15
C ARG A 130 -8.15 -16.31 1.73
N THR A 131 -8.50 -15.05 1.96
CA THR A 131 -7.59 -14.07 2.59
C THR A 131 -7.22 -14.48 4.01
N GLU A 132 -8.18 -14.94 4.80
CA GLU A 132 -7.93 -15.36 6.18
C GLU A 132 -6.94 -16.52 6.24
N GLU A 133 -7.16 -17.52 5.40
CA GLU A 133 -6.26 -18.67 5.29
C GLU A 133 -4.88 -18.27 4.75
N TYR A 134 -4.84 -17.36 3.76
CA TYR A 134 -3.60 -16.87 3.17
C TYR A 134 -2.72 -16.16 4.21
N VAL A 135 -3.30 -15.29 5.03
CA VAL A 135 -2.59 -14.62 6.14
C VAL A 135 -2.07 -15.62 7.16
N ALA A 136 -2.88 -16.64 7.51
CA ALA A 136 -2.45 -17.71 8.40
C ALA A 136 -1.27 -18.50 7.81
N ALA A 137 -1.32 -18.82 6.52
CA ALA A 137 -0.24 -19.51 5.81
C ALA A 137 1.07 -18.70 5.78
N LEU A 138 1.00 -17.38 5.50
CA LEU A 138 2.17 -16.50 5.56
C LEU A 138 2.84 -16.54 6.93
N ARG A 139 2.05 -16.38 8.00
CA ARG A 139 2.57 -16.41 9.38
C ARG A 139 3.16 -17.77 9.75
N ALA A 140 2.51 -18.86 9.36
CA ALA A 140 3.03 -20.22 9.58
C ALA A 140 4.40 -20.41 8.91
N LEU A 141 4.53 -19.99 7.65
CA LEU A 141 5.78 -20.10 6.89
C LEU A 141 6.95 -19.30 7.47
N TRP A 142 6.69 -18.24 8.21
CA TRP A 142 7.74 -17.43 8.87
C TRP A 142 8.10 -17.93 10.27
N THR A 143 7.28 -18.79 10.87
CA THR A 143 7.41 -19.16 12.29
C THR A 143 7.57 -20.63 12.55
N SER A 144 7.35 -21.50 11.56
CA SER A 144 7.32 -22.96 11.75
C SER A 144 7.76 -23.71 10.50
N ASP A 145 8.43 -24.82 10.69
CA ASP A 145 8.82 -25.77 9.64
C ASP A 145 7.74 -26.86 9.40
N ALA A 146 6.62 -26.82 10.13
CA ALA A 146 5.55 -27.82 10.06
C ALA A 146 4.72 -27.77 8.77
N GLY A 147 4.95 -26.78 7.92
CA GLY A 147 4.12 -26.51 6.75
C GLY A 147 2.79 -25.88 7.11
N PHE A 148 1.84 -25.94 6.18
CA PHE A 148 0.50 -25.41 6.40
C PHE A 148 -0.54 -26.26 5.67
N ARG A 149 -1.64 -26.60 6.34
CA ARG A 149 -2.78 -27.28 5.72
C ARG A 149 -4.07 -26.51 6.02
N GLY A 150 -4.65 -25.96 4.97
CA GLY A 150 -5.91 -25.26 4.98
C GLY A 150 -6.91 -25.83 3.99
N LYS A 151 -7.98 -25.11 3.76
CA LYS A 151 -9.00 -25.49 2.76
C LYS A 151 -8.59 -25.11 1.33
N PHE A 152 -7.77 -24.09 1.17
CA PHE A 152 -7.40 -23.49 -0.11
C PHE A 152 -5.92 -23.62 -0.42
N SER A 153 -5.10 -23.94 0.57
CA SER A 153 -3.65 -24.09 0.42
C SER A 153 -3.15 -25.27 1.21
N GLU A 154 -2.28 -26.05 0.58
CA GLU A 154 -1.52 -27.12 1.23
C GLU A 154 -0.04 -26.90 0.94
N ILE A 155 0.76 -26.76 1.99
CA ILE A 155 2.20 -26.55 1.93
C ILE A 155 2.84 -27.63 2.78
N PRO A 156 3.68 -28.49 2.21
CA PRO A 156 4.31 -29.57 2.96
C PRO A 156 5.25 -29.04 4.05
N PRO A 157 5.57 -29.81 5.08
CA PRO A 157 6.61 -29.48 6.04
C PRO A 157 7.91 -29.14 5.34
N GLY A 158 8.57 -28.08 5.78
CA GLY A 158 9.81 -27.61 5.18
C GLY A 158 10.19 -26.24 5.68
N ARG A 159 11.44 -25.88 5.46
CA ARG A 159 12.01 -24.63 5.95
C ARG A 159 12.10 -23.58 4.85
N GLN A 160 11.74 -22.35 5.18
CA GLN A 160 11.86 -21.20 4.29
C GLN A 160 12.94 -20.22 4.81
N ASP A 161 14.19 -20.46 4.40
CA ASP A 161 15.33 -19.60 4.75
C ASP A 161 15.68 -18.61 3.62
N PRO A 162 16.22 -17.41 3.93
CA PRO A 162 16.31 -16.85 5.27
C PRO A 162 14.94 -16.46 5.85
N PRO A 163 14.74 -16.56 7.17
CA PRO A 163 13.53 -16.04 7.81
C PRO A 163 13.55 -14.50 7.80
N PRO A 164 12.39 -13.83 7.94
CA PRO A 164 12.32 -12.38 8.08
C PRO A 164 13.16 -11.87 9.27
N VAL A 165 13.66 -10.64 9.18
CA VAL A 165 14.30 -9.94 10.31
C VAL A 165 13.26 -9.58 11.37
N GLN A 166 12.11 -9.06 10.94
CA GLN A 166 11.00 -8.75 11.83
C GLN A 166 10.40 -10.03 12.43
N ARG A 167 9.95 -9.99 13.69
CA ARG A 167 9.36 -11.13 14.39
C ARG A 167 7.93 -10.80 14.84
N PRO A 168 6.96 -11.70 14.62
CA PRO A 168 7.05 -13.04 14.02
C PRO A 168 7.18 -13.03 12.49
N GLY A 169 7.13 -11.90 11.85
CA GLY A 169 7.25 -11.61 10.41
C GLY A 169 6.99 -10.14 10.13
N PRO A 170 7.07 -9.70 8.86
CA PRO A 170 6.67 -8.37 8.46
C PRO A 170 5.21 -8.10 8.86
N PRO A 171 4.85 -6.88 9.33
CA PRO A 171 3.47 -6.52 9.59
C PRO A 171 2.60 -6.71 8.34
N ILE A 172 1.45 -7.37 8.50
CA ILE A 172 0.49 -7.61 7.43
C ILE A 172 -0.65 -6.61 7.56
N LEU A 173 -0.84 -5.78 6.52
CA LEU A 173 -1.98 -4.88 6.41
C LEU A 173 -2.98 -5.44 5.40
N LEU A 174 -4.27 -5.40 5.70
CA LEU A 174 -5.29 -5.82 4.75
C LEU A 174 -5.94 -4.62 4.07
N GLY A 175 -6.07 -4.70 2.74
CA GLY A 175 -6.83 -3.75 1.95
C GLY A 175 -8.30 -4.14 1.83
N GLY A 176 -9.14 -3.15 1.48
CA GLY A 176 -10.55 -3.34 1.18
C GLY A 176 -11.46 -2.38 1.92
N MET A 177 -12.51 -1.90 1.19
CA MET A 177 -13.41 -0.84 1.68
C MET A 177 -14.78 -1.36 2.12
N SER A 178 -15.10 -2.65 1.89
CA SER A 178 -16.34 -3.22 2.37
C SER A 178 -16.28 -3.50 3.88
N ARG A 179 -17.43 -3.39 4.56
CA ARG A 179 -17.50 -3.69 5.99
C ARG A 179 -16.89 -5.05 6.37
N PRO A 180 -17.19 -6.18 5.67
CA PRO A 180 -16.54 -7.45 5.97
C PRO A 180 -15.00 -7.45 5.76
N ALA A 181 -14.47 -6.62 4.87
CA ALA A 181 -13.02 -6.49 4.68
C ALA A 181 -12.38 -5.70 5.84
N MET A 182 -13.01 -4.62 6.30
CA MET A 182 -12.58 -3.85 7.47
C MET A 182 -12.64 -4.69 8.76
N GLU A 183 -13.73 -5.42 8.97
CA GLU A 183 -13.87 -6.35 10.11
C GLU A 183 -12.79 -7.44 10.08
N ARG A 184 -12.47 -7.98 8.89
CA ARG A 184 -11.37 -8.94 8.73
C ARG A 184 -10.03 -8.32 9.09
N ALA A 185 -9.75 -7.10 8.63
CA ALA A 185 -8.51 -6.40 8.96
C ALA A 185 -8.36 -6.23 10.48
N GLY A 186 -9.39 -5.77 11.18
CA GLY A 186 -9.38 -5.67 12.65
C GLY A 186 -9.14 -7.02 13.33
N ARG A 187 -9.80 -8.08 12.86
CA ARG A 187 -9.75 -9.39 13.48
C ARG A 187 -8.40 -10.08 13.34
N ILE A 188 -7.71 -9.98 12.18
CA ILE A 188 -6.53 -10.82 11.90
C ILE A 188 -5.29 -10.08 11.40
N ALA A 189 -5.36 -8.79 11.01
CA ALA A 189 -4.22 -8.08 10.44
C ALA A 189 -3.54 -7.13 11.44
N ASP A 190 -2.33 -6.69 11.13
CA ASP A 190 -1.58 -5.71 11.94
C ASP A 190 -1.97 -4.28 11.58
N GLY A 191 -2.76 -4.12 10.51
CA GLY A 191 -3.37 -2.86 10.11
C GLY A 191 -4.35 -3.03 8.95
N TRP A 192 -5.01 -1.91 8.64
CA TRP A 192 -5.88 -1.76 7.48
C TRP A 192 -5.36 -0.64 6.60
N VAL A 193 -5.41 -0.83 5.27
CA VAL A 193 -5.00 0.18 4.30
C VAL A 193 -6.14 0.51 3.34
N THR A 194 -6.40 1.82 3.13
CA THR A 194 -7.47 2.27 2.25
C THR A 194 -7.14 2.07 0.78
N ALA A 195 -8.19 1.98 -0.05
CA ALA A 195 -8.06 2.02 -1.51
C ALA A 195 -7.86 3.47 -2.01
N SER A 196 -7.34 3.62 -3.23
CA SER A 196 -7.23 4.92 -3.92
C SER A 196 -8.58 5.59 -4.23
N SER A 197 -9.65 4.80 -4.27
CA SER A 197 -11.03 5.25 -4.48
C SER A 197 -11.81 5.48 -3.17
N ALA A 198 -11.14 5.44 -2.02
CA ALA A 198 -11.79 5.62 -0.73
C ALA A 198 -12.39 7.03 -0.60
N ASP A 199 -13.62 7.10 -0.14
CA ASP A 199 -14.20 8.36 0.32
C ASP A 199 -13.63 8.70 1.70
N LEU A 200 -12.61 9.54 1.73
CA LEU A 200 -11.91 9.90 2.96
C LEU A 200 -12.78 10.67 3.95
N SER A 201 -13.89 11.27 3.52
CA SER A 201 -14.83 11.94 4.45
C SER A 201 -15.47 10.95 5.45
N LYS A 202 -15.47 9.65 5.13
CA LYS A 202 -16.00 8.56 5.96
C LYS A 202 -14.92 7.79 6.72
N ILE A 203 -13.69 8.27 6.72
CA ILE A 203 -12.56 7.52 7.28
C ILE A 203 -12.71 7.23 8.78
N ALA A 204 -13.28 8.16 9.55
CA ALA A 204 -13.52 8.00 10.98
C ALA A 204 -14.44 6.80 11.29
N GLU A 205 -15.52 6.65 10.51
CA GLU A 205 -16.44 5.51 10.64
C GLU A 205 -15.74 4.19 10.27
N ALA A 206 -14.97 4.19 9.19
CA ALA A 206 -14.23 3.02 8.75
C ALA A 206 -13.16 2.61 9.77
N ALA A 207 -12.37 3.56 10.27
CA ALA A 207 -11.37 3.33 11.31
C ALA A 207 -12.00 2.76 12.58
N LYS A 208 -13.16 3.30 13.01
CA LYS A 208 -13.93 2.80 14.13
C LYS A 208 -14.30 1.34 13.97
N VAL A 209 -14.85 0.92 12.81
CA VAL A 209 -15.19 -0.49 12.54
C VAL A 209 -13.97 -1.40 12.71
N VAL A 210 -12.82 -1.00 12.16
CA VAL A 210 -11.58 -1.78 12.26
C VAL A 210 -11.14 -1.93 13.72
N GLN A 211 -11.12 -0.83 14.49
CA GLN A 211 -10.66 -0.82 15.89
C GLN A 211 -11.61 -1.58 16.81
N GLU A 212 -12.92 -1.39 16.67
CA GLU A 212 -13.92 -2.12 17.45
C GLU A 212 -13.82 -3.63 17.21
N THR A 213 -13.60 -4.04 15.95
CA THR A 213 -13.44 -5.46 15.63
C THR A 213 -12.12 -6.01 16.19
N ALA A 214 -11.04 -5.23 16.18
CA ALA A 214 -9.78 -5.64 16.81
C ALA A 214 -9.98 -5.84 18.33
N ALA A 215 -10.62 -4.89 18.99
CA ALA A 215 -10.92 -5.00 20.42
C ALA A 215 -11.83 -6.20 20.75
N ALA A 216 -12.88 -6.44 19.96
CA ALA A 216 -13.76 -7.61 20.11
C ALA A 216 -13.02 -8.94 19.90
N ALA A 217 -11.95 -8.95 19.12
CA ALA A 217 -11.06 -10.12 18.95
C ALA A 217 -9.95 -10.22 20.02
N GLY A 218 -10.00 -9.41 21.09
CA GLY A 218 -9.01 -9.39 22.17
C GLY A 218 -7.65 -8.82 21.76
N ARG A 219 -7.60 -8.02 20.67
CA ARG A 219 -6.37 -7.43 20.16
C ARG A 219 -6.23 -5.97 20.58
N GLY A 220 -5.01 -5.49 20.65
CA GLY A 220 -4.72 -4.05 20.79
C GLY A 220 -5.08 -3.27 19.52
N PRO A 221 -4.94 -1.93 19.56
CA PRO A 221 -5.15 -1.08 18.41
C PRO A 221 -4.29 -1.50 17.21
N VAL A 222 -4.88 -1.49 16.02
CA VAL A 222 -4.21 -1.82 14.76
C VAL A 222 -3.93 -0.56 13.94
N ARG A 223 -2.94 -0.60 13.06
CA ARG A 223 -2.61 0.55 12.21
C ARG A 223 -3.74 0.84 11.23
N ILE A 224 -4.05 2.13 11.06
CA ILE A 224 -4.95 2.65 10.04
C ILE A 224 -4.11 3.46 9.05
N VAL A 225 -3.83 2.87 7.89
CA VAL A 225 -2.99 3.50 6.86
C VAL A 225 -3.90 4.07 5.77
N CYS A 226 -3.84 5.37 5.57
CA CYS A 226 -4.61 6.05 4.56
C CYS A 226 -3.78 6.26 3.28
N ARG A 227 -4.26 5.76 2.15
CA ARG A 227 -3.74 6.12 0.83
C ARG A 227 -4.29 7.48 0.43
N GLY A 228 -3.48 8.51 0.58
CA GLY A 228 -3.80 9.87 0.23
C GLY A 228 -3.54 10.16 -1.24
N VAL A 229 -4.58 10.10 -2.09
CA VAL A 229 -4.49 10.55 -3.49
C VAL A 229 -4.39 12.06 -3.51
N VAL A 230 -3.17 12.58 -3.70
CA VAL A 230 -2.91 14.03 -3.67
C VAL A 230 -3.10 14.66 -5.04
N ARG A 231 -3.79 15.80 -5.06
CA ARG A 231 -3.99 16.65 -6.25
C ARG A 231 -3.75 18.11 -5.90
N ALA A 232 -2.48 18.50 -5.87
CA ALA A 232 -2.11 19.89 -5.56
C ALA A 232 -2.43 20.86 -6.69
N GLY A 233 -2.85 22.08 -6.35
CA GLY A 233 -3.21 23.15 -7.25
C GLY A 233 -4.68 23.54 -7.12
N LYS A 234 -5.47 23.37 -8.20
CA LYS A 234 -6.91 23.66 -8.13
C LYS A 234 -7.66 22.59 -7.34
N PRO A 235 -8.56 22.98 -6.42
CA PRO A 235 -9.40 22.02 -5.71
C PRO A 235 -10.22 21.15 -6.67
N VAL A 236 -10.27 19.86 -6.39
CA VAL A 236 -11.16 18.93 -7.09
C VAL A 236 -12.48 18.88 -6.34
N VAL A 237 -13.58 19.13 -7.04
CA VAL A 237 -14.94 19.13 -6.48
C VAL A 237 -15.71 17.93 -7.02
N SER A 238 -16.37 17.21 -6.12
CA SER A 238 -17.28 16.10 -6.45
C SER A 238 -18.51 16.21 -5.56
N GLY A 239 -19.70 16.11 -6.15
CA GLY A 239 -20.95 16.26 -5.40
C GLY A 239 -21.10 17.62 -4.67
N GLY A 240 -20.50 18.68 -5.19
CA GLY A 240 -20.53 20.03 -4.57
C GLY A 240 -19.54 20.22 -3.42
N GLN A 241 -18.75 19.21 -3.07
CA GLN A 241 -17.75 19.30 -2.00
C GLN A 241 -16.33 19.12 -2.53
N ARG A 242 -15.36 19.80 -1.93
CA ARG A 242 -13.95 19.61 -2.23
C ARG A 242 -13.52 18.23 -1.76
N LEU A 243 -12.86 17.48 -2.63
CA LEU A 243 -12.24 16.23 -2.23
C LEU A 243 -11.06 16.51 -1.28
N LEU A 244 -10.94 15.74 -0.22
CA LEU A 244 -9.79 15.79 0.69
C LEU A 244 -8.48 15.50 -0.06
N LEU A 245 -7.41 16.12 0.40
CA LEU A 245 -6.07 16.08 -0.18
C LEU A 245 -6.02 16.68 -1.61
N SER A 246 -6.94 17.58 -1.95
CA SER A 246 -6.90 18.39 -3.17
C SER A 246 -6.92 19.88 -2.87
N GLY A 247 -6.25 20.69 -3.71
CA GLY A 247 -6.17 22.14 -3.57
C GLY A 247 -4.77 22.64 -3.21
N SER A 248 -4.67 23.71 -2.43
CA SER A 248 -3.39 24.27 -2.01
C SER A 248 -2.64 23.33 -1.05
N TYR A 249 -1.33 23.48 -0.91
CA TYR A 249 -0.55 22.72 0.05
C TYR A 249 -1.03 22.93 1.49
N GLU A 250 -1.53 24.12 1.82
CA GLU A 250 -2.12 24.42 3.12
C GLU A 250 -3.39 23.59 3.35
N GLN A 251 -4.31 23.57 2.38
CA GLN A 251 -5.51 22.74 2.45
C GLN A 251 -5.19 21.25 2.59
N ILE A 252 -4.16 20.75 1.89
CA ILE A 252 -3.73 19.36 2.00
C ILE A 252 -3.18 19.07 3.41
N ARG A 253 -2.43 20.00 4.03
CA ARG A 253 -1.96 19.84 5.41
C ARG A 253 -3.10 19.89 6.43
N GLU A 254 -4.08 20.76 6.24
CA GLU A 254 -5.29 20.82 7.07
C GLU A 254 -6.07 19.50 6.99
N ASP A 255 -6.28 18.98 5.77
CA ASP A 255 -6.91 17.67 5.57
C ASP A 255 -6.12 16.55 6.27
N THR A 256 -4.79 16.62 6.21
CA THR A 256 -3.90 15.65 6.88
C THR A 256 -4.06 15.71 8.40
N ALA A 257 -4.14 16.90 8.97
CA ALA A 257 -4.40 17.08 10.41
C ALA A 257 -5.80 16.58 10.81
N TRP A 258 -6.78 16.78 9.94
CA TRP A 258 -8.12 16.23 10.14
C TRP A 258 -8.12 14.70 10.11
N LEU A 259 -7.42 14.07 9.16
CA LEU A 259 -7.26 12.59 9.11
C LEU A 259 -6.66 12.03 10.40
N ASP A 260 -5.66 12.71 10.98
CA ASP A 260 -5.08 12.36 12.28
C ASP A 260 -6.16 12.35 13.38
N SER A 261 -6.99 13.38 13.43
CA SER A 261 -8.10 13.47 14.39
C SER A 261 -9.17 12.38 14.22
N CYS A 262 -9.24 11.77 13.04
CA CYS A 262 -10.13 10.65 12.71
C CYS A 262 -9.56 9.26 13.08
N GLY A 263 -8.38 9.19 13.72
CA GLY A 263 -7.75 7.93 14.14
C GLY A 263 -6.91 7.25 13.05
N VAL A 264 -6.58 7.95 11.97
CA VAL A 264 -5.58 7.51 11.00
C VAL A 264 -4.21 7.54 11.66
N THR A 265 -3.46 6.44 11.57
CA THR A 265 -2.12 6.34 12.16
C THR A 265 -1.01 6.72 11.19
N GLU A 266 -1.28 6.60 9.90
CA GLU A 266 -0.38 6.98 8.83
C GLU A 266 -1.15 7.40 7.58
N VAL A 267 -0.73 8.49 6.93
CA VAL A 267 -1.15 8.83 5.57
C VAL A 267 0.05 8.83 4.65
N PHE A 268 -0.01 8.16 3.51
CA PHE A 268 1.00 8.32 2.47
C PHE A 268 0.45 9.11 1.29
N TYR A 269 1.18 10.14 0.88
CA TYR A 269 0.82 10.97 -0.27
C TYR A 269 1.17 10.23 -1.56
N ASP A 270 0.14 9.82 -2.30
CA ASP A 270 0.31 9.05 -3.53
C ASP A 270 0.13 9.93 -4.77
N LEU A 271 1.25 10.37 -5.32
CA LEU A 271 1.31 11.20 -6.52
C LEU A 271 1.14 10.41 -7.81
N ASN A 272 1.21 9.08 -7.78
CA ASN A 272 0.95 8.25 -8.95
C ASN A 272 -0.47 8.47 -9.53
N TRP A 273 -1.38 9.04 -8.72
CA TRP A 273 -2.74 9.39 -9.13
C TRP A 273 -2.90 10.85 -9.59
N ASP A 274 -1.87 11.67 -9.52
CA ASP A 274 -1.88 13.00 -10.14
C ASP A 274 -1.71 12.80 -11.66
N PRO A 275 -2.66 13.25 -12.51
CA PRO A 275 -2.58 13.02 -13.95
C PRO A 275 -1.37 13.68 -14.62
N LEU A 276 -0.77 14.68 -13.99
CA LEU A 276 0.46 15.31 -14.47
C LEU A 276 1.74 14.59 -14.04
N VAL A 277 1.63 13.56 -13.21
CA VAL A 277 2.76 12.76 -12.70
C VAL A 277 2.62 11.29 -13.11
N GLY A 278 1.49 10.68 -12.82
CA GLY A 278 1.28 9.24 -12.99
C GLY A 278 0.61 8.83 -14.31
N ASP A 279 0.32 9.74 -15.24
CA ASP A 279 -0.06 9.37 -16.60
C ASP A 279 1.19 9.04 -17.41
N PRO A 280 1.29 7.86 -18.03
CA PRO A 280 2.44 7.53 -18.89
C PRO A 280 2.56 8.42 -20.14
N ALA A 281 1.53 9.18 -20.49
CA ALA A 281 1.57 10.17 -21.57
C ALA A 281 2.06 11.55 -21.11
N ALA A 282 2.27 11.77 -19.81
CA ALA A 282 2.85 13.01 -19.32
C ALA A 282 4.32 13.13 -19.73
N GLU A 283 4.82 14.35 -19.83
CA GLU A 283 6.24 14.60 -20.10
C GLU A 283 7.03 14.34 -18.80
N GLU A 284 8.08 13.49 -18.87
CA GLU A 284 8.82 13.01 -17.69
C GLU A 284 9.43 14.17 -16.87
N GLY A 285 10.07 15.13 -17.53
CA GLY A 285 10.72 16.26 -16.83
C GLY A 285 9.72 17.12 -16.06
N SER A 286 8.56 17.39 -16.65
CA SER A 286 7.47 18.12 -16.01
C SER A 286 6.87 17.34 -14.85
N ALA A 287 6.69 16.03 -15.00
CA ALA A 287 6.19 15.14 -13.95
C ALA A 287 7.15 15.10 -12.74
N VAL A 288 8.45 14.97 -13.01
CA VAL A 288 9.51 14.97 -11.99
C VAL A 288 9.61 16.31 -11.28
N LEU A 289 9.54 17.43 -12.01
CA LEU A 289 9.57 18.77 -11.43
C LEU A 289 8.38 18.98 -10.48
N ARG A 290 7.17 18.64 -10.93
CA ARG A 290 5.97 18.72 -10.14
C ARG A 290 6.04 17.83 -8.88
N ALA A 291 6.45 16.58 -9.02
CA ALA A 291 6.62 15.68 -7.89
C ALA A 291 7.70 16.17 -6.91
N SER A 292 8.77 16.80 -7.43
CA SER A 292 9.83 17.41 -6.62
C SER A 292 9.34 18.58 -5.78
N GLU A 293 8.48 19.42 -6.33
CA GLU A 293 7.83 20.51 -5.59
C GLU A 293 6.92 19.93 -4.48
N MET A 294 6.09 18.94 -4.82
CA MET A 294 5.12 18.37 -3.89
C MET A 294 5.77 17.63 -2.72
N ILE A 295 6.83 16.87 -2.95
CA ILE A 295 7.53 16.14 -1.87
C ILE A 295 8.18 17.09 -0.87
N GLU A 296 8.71 18.23 -1.32
CA GLU A 296 9.26 19.27 -0.43
C GLU A 296 8.14 20.02 0.32
N ALA A 297 7.13 20.46 -0.43
CA ALA A 297 6.05 21.23 0.14
C ALA A 297 5.23 20.47 1.19
N LEU A 298 5.11 19.15 1.04
CA LEU A 298 4.34 18.29 1.95
C LEU A 298 5.21 17.50 2.94
N ALA A 299 6.50 17.83 3.05
CA ALA A 299 7.42 17.13 3.93
C ALA A 299 6.99 17.18 5.40
N PRO A 300 7.15 16.08 6.18
CA PRO A 300 6.93 16.08 7.61
C PRO A 300 7.82 17.13 8.30
N GLY A 301 7.24 18.00 9.12
CA GLY A 301 7.99 19.06 9.82
C GLY A 301 8.37 20.27 8.97
N GLY A 302 7.90 20.38 7.73
CA GLY A 302 8.04 21.59 6.92
C GLY A 302 7.46 22.80 7.67
N LYS A 303 8.19 23.91 7.70
CA LYS A 303 7.81 25.12 8.43
C LYS A 303 6.40 25.55 8.01
N ARG A 304 5.57 25.78 9.04
CA ARG A 304 4.28 26.47 8.93
C ARG A 304 4.47 27.87 8.38
#